data_a10cc645810bdd26ac5c491f077a22d2
#
_entry.id   a10cc645810bdd26ac5c491f077a22d2
#
_cell.length_a   1.000
_cell.length_b   1.000
_cell.length_c   1.000
_cell.angle_alpha   90.00
_cell.angle_beta   90.00
_cell.angle_gamma   90.00
#
_symmetry.space_group_name_H-M   'P 1'
#
loop_
_entity.id
_entity.type
_entity.pdbx_description
1 polymer ?
#
loop_
_entity_poly.entity_id
_entity_poly.type
_entity_poly.pdbx_seq_one_letter_code
_entity_poly.pdbx_strand_id
1 'polypeptide(L)'
;MLNPELKLNTKMFDEKVEQVPIRQGFGEGLLAAGGKDLRVVGLCADLTESTKMNLFSEKFPNRFIQVGVAEQNLASVASGLAAMGKIPFISSYAMFSPGRNWEQIRTTICYNDRPVKIAGSHAGISVGPDGGTHQAVEDMAITRVIPRMMVLSPCDSIEAKKATIASVDTGTPVYIRLAREKTPVMTTEATPFEVGKAQVFWQTMRPKAGIIATGALLHRALLAAKELEKKGVEIEVMNLSSIKPLDEIAIVALAKKAGRIITVEEHQIRGGMGSAVAECLAKNFPVPMEFIGVDDQFGQSGTPDELIEHYGMGKNSIIKAVEKILKR
;
A
#
# COMPACT_ATOMS: atom_id res chain seq x y z
N MET A 1 -2.17 -15.08 -17.78
CA MET A 1 -0.97 -15.75 -17.22
C MET A 1 -0.10 -14.76 -16.47
N LEU A 2 0.73 -15.22 -15.50
CA LEU A 2 1.72 -14.35 -14.85
C LEU A 2 2.68 -13.74 -15.87
N ASN A 3 3.06 -12.48 -15.65
CA ASN A 3 4.00 -11.78 -16.50
C ASN A 3 5.45 -12.31 -16.24
N PRO A 4 6.08 -12.98 -17.20
CA PRO A 4 7.39 -13.59 -16.99
C PRO A 4 8.52 -12.58 -16.82
N GLU A 5 8.36 -11.35 -17.34
CA GLU A 5 9.38 -10.32 -17.28
C GLU A 5 9.57 -9.77 -15.86
N LEU A 6 8.52 -9.84 -15.02
CA LEU A 6 8.56 -9.33 -13.66
C LEU A 6 9.24 -10.29 -12.67
N LYS A 7 9.55 -11.53 -13.05
CA LYS A 7 10.19 -12.53 -12.19
C LYS A 7 9.45 -12.70 -10.86
N LEU A 8 8.14 -12.87 -10.96
CA LEU A 8 7.26 -13.04 -9.80
C LEU A 8 7.45 -14.43 -9.16
N ASN A 9 7.01 -14.58 -7.92
CA ASN A 9 6.96 -15.87 -7.24
C ASN A 9 5.93 -16.78 -7.91
N THR A 10 6.37 -17.77 -8.68
CA THR A 10 5.48 -18.71 -9.40
C THR A 10 4.64 -19.58 -8.47
N LYS A 11 5.04 -19.70 -7.20
CA LYS A 11 4.34 -20.48 -6.17
C LYS A 11 3.26 -19.68 -5.43
N MET A 12 2.99 -18.43 -5.82
CA MET A 12 2.01 -17.56 -5.13
C MET A 12 0.58 -18.13 -5.12
N PHE A 13 0.27 -19.11 -5.95
CA PHE A 13 -1.03 -19.80 -6.00
C PHE A 13 -1.06 -21.14 -5.30
N ASP A 14 0.04 -21.58 -4.68
CA ASP A 14 0.12 -22.84 -3.95
C ASP A 14 -0.58 -22.68 -2.59
N GLU A 15 -1.18 -23.77 -2.09
CA GLU A 15 -1.83 -23.77 -0.76
C GLU A 15 -0.85 -23.44 0.38
N LYS A 16 0.42 -23.78 0.20
CA LYS A 16 1.51 -23.52 1.16
C LYS A 16 2.42 -22.38 0.71
N VAL A 17 1.86 -21.35 0.04
CA VAL A 17 2.66 -20.18 -0.30
C VAL A 17 3.24 -19.54 0.96
N GLU A 18 4.48 -19.09 0.86
CA GLU A 18 5.12 -18.32 1.93
C GLU A 18 4.30 -17.07 2.23
N GLN A 19 4.04 -16.81 3.51
CA GLN A 19 3.28 -15.66 3.96
C GLN A 19 4.08 -14.88 4.99
N VAL A 20 4.31 -13.59 4.70
CA VAL A 20 5.08 -12.68 5.54
C VAL A 20 4.29 -11.38 5.73
N PRO A 21 4.21 -10.81 6.95
CA PRO A 21 3.57 -9.51 7.14
C PRO A 21 4.26 -8.42 6.31
N ILE A 22 3.49 -7.57 5.65
CA ILE A 22 4.03 -6.45 4.85
C ILE A 22 4.93 -5.56 5.69
N ARG A 23 4.55 -5.28 6.94
CA ARG A 23 5.35 -4.50 7.92
C ARG A 23 6.72 -5.12 8.23
N GLN A 24 6.91 -6.44 8.05
CA GLN A 24 8.22 -7.07 8.21
C GLN A 24 9.21 -6.55 7.16
N GLY A 25 8.77 -6.45 5.91
CA GLY A 25 9.57 -5.87 4.83
C GLY A 25 9.96 -4.41 5.10
N PHE A 26 9.07 -3.61 5.71
CA PHE A 26 9.44 -2.27 6.16
C PHE A 26 10.58 -2.30 7.18
N GLY A 27 10.49 -3.13 8.22
CA GLY A 27 11.55 -3.24 9.24
C GLY A 27 12.90 -3.66 8.64
N GLU A 28 12.90 -4.63 7.74
CA GLU A 28 14.11 -5.07 7.01
C GLU A 28 14.65 -3.98 6.08
N GLY A 29 13.76 -3.26 5.39
CA GLY A 29 14.12 -2.13 4.55
C GLY A 29 14.75 -0.97 5.34
N LEU A 30 14.18 -0.65 6.50
CA LEU A 30 14.70 0.37 7.40
C LEU A 30 16.07 -0.02 7.97
N LEU A 31 16.23 -1.27 8.38
CA LEU A 31 17.53 -1.81 8.83
C LEU A 31 18.59 -1.68 7.71
N ALA A 32 18.25 -2.08 6.49
CA ALA A 32 19.15 -2.00 5.35
C ALA A 32 19.50 -0.54 4.98
N ALA A 33 18.51 0.36 4.99
CA ALA A 33 18.69 1.79 4.77
C ALA A 33 19.63 2.42 5.82
N GLY A 34 19.41 2.09 7.11
CA GLY A 34 20.25 2.57 8.20
C GLY A 34 21.68 2.05 8.15
N GLY A 35 21.91 0.87 7.57
CA GLY A 35 23.26 0.34 7.34
C GLY A 35 24.02 1.07 6.23
N LYS A 36 23.30 1.66 5.27
CA LYS A 36 23.89 2.36 4.11
C LYS A 36 24.06 3.86 4.34
N ASP A 37 23.15 4.50 5.10
CA ASP A 37 23.16 5.96 5.29
C ASP A 37 23.03 6.32 6.78
N LEU A 38 24.06 7.00 7.31
CA LEU A 38 24.11 7.46 8.70
C LEU A 38 23.12 8.58 9.02
N ARG A 39 22.51 9.20 8.01
CA ARG A 39 21.47 10.21 8.20
C ARG A 39 20.12 9.58 8.57
N VAL A 40 19.91 8.29 8.25
CA VAL A 40 18.68 7.56 8.59
C VAL A 40 18.57 7.40 10.10
N VAL A 41 17.46 7.88 10.65
CA VAL A 41 17.08 7.76 12.07
C VAL A 41 15.65 7.21 12.18
N GLY A 42 15.41 6.39 13.20
CA GLY A 42 14.09 5.81 13.47
C GLY A 42 13.42 6.47 14.68
N LEU A 43 12.12 6.77 14.60
CA LEU A 43 11.34 7.27 15.72
C LEU A 43 10.04 6.46 15.86
N CYS A 44 9.63 6.15 17.08
CA CYS A 44 8.42 5.39 17.34
C CYS A 44 7.60 5.97 18.49
N ALA A 45 6.28 5.78 18.43
CA ALA A 45 5.35 6.17 19.47
C ALA A 45 4.87 4.92 20.25
N ASP A 46 5.80 4.29 20.98
CA ASP A 46 5.59 3.14 21.89
C ASP A 46 5.04 1.86 21.22
N LEU A 47 5.35 1.66 19.95
CA LEU A 47 4.90 0.50 19.15
C LEU A 47 6.08 -0.16 18.40
N THR A 48 7.28 -0.13 18.96
CA THR A 48 8.54 -0.52 18.31
C THR A 48 8.50 -1.93 17.73
N GLU A 49 8.09 -2.93 18.50
CA GLU A 49 8.00 -4.33 18.06
C GLU A 49 6.85 -4.55 17.07
N SER A 50 5.69 -3.96 17.37
CA SER A 50 4.49 -4.10 16.53
C SER A 50 4.70 -3.52 15.12
N THR A 51 5.45 -2.44 14.99
CA THR A 51 5.76 -1.79 13.71
C THR A 51 7.02 -2.32 13.05
N LYS A 52 7.72 -3.29 13.67
CA LYS A 52 8.99 -3.88 13.22
C LYS A 52 10.18 -2.91 13.19
N MET A 53 10.09 -1.81 13.95
CA MET A 53 11.22 -0.89 14.13
C MET A 53 12.27 -1.44 15.11
N ASN A 54 11.98 -2.50 15.84
CA ASN A 54 12.93 -3.19 16.73
C ASN A 54 14.19 -3.65 15.97
N LEU A 55 14.07 -4.10 14.71
CA LEU A 55 15.23 -4.48 13.89
C LEU A 55 16.24 -3.33 13.74
N PHE A 56 15.74 -2.11 13.59
CA PHE A 56 16.58 -0.92 13.50
C PHE A 56 17.09 -0.47 14.88
N SER A 57 16.23 -0.42 15.90
CA SER A 57 16.58 0.06 17.24
C SER A 57 17.63 -0.81 17.94
N GLU A 58 17.57 -2.12 17.75
CA GLU A 58 18.57 -3.07 18.27
C GLU A 58 19.95 -2.89 17.62
N LYS A 59 19.97 -2.65 16.29
CA LYS A 59 21.22 -2.48 15.54
C LYS A 59 21.82 -1.08 15.67
N PHE A 60 20.96 -0.07 15.79
CA PHE A 60 21.37 1.35 15.78
C PHE A 60 20.72 2.12 16.95
N PRO A 61 20.95 1.74 18.22
CA PRO A 61 20.28 2.34 19.38
C PRO A 61 20.49 3.85 19.49
N ASN A 62 21.67 4.34 19.11
CA ASN A 62 21.99 5.78 19.14
C ASN A 62 21.32 6.60 18.02
N ARG A 63 20.59 5.94 17.12
CA ARG A 63 19.83 6.56 16.02
C ARG A 63 18.35 6.26 16.11
N PHE A 64 17.92 5.73 17.25
CA PHE A 64 16.51 5.42 17.51
C PHE A 64 15.98 6.26 18.67
N ILE A 65 14.80 6.83 18.48
CA ILE A 65 14.16 7.73 19.46
C ILE A 65 12.76 7.22 19.77
N GLN A 66 12.49 6.97 21.03
CA GLN A 66 11.16 6.65 21.53
C GLN A 66 10.53 7.91 22.11
N VAL A 67 9.36 8.30 21.60
CA VAL A 67 8.66 9.52 22.06
C VAL A 67 7.46 9.23 22.98
N GLY A 68 7.18 7.95 23.25
CA GLY A 68 5.97 7.52 23.96
C GLY A 68 4.72 7.62 23.08
N VAL A 69 3.54 7.44 23.65
CA VAL A 69 2.25 7.50 22.94
C VAL A 69 1.91 8.98 22.65
N ALA A 70 2.66 9.59 21.74
CA ALA A 70 2.60 11.03 21.42
C ALA A 70 2.84 11.29 19.92
N GLU A 71 1.90 10.87 19.06
CA GLU A 71 2.08 10.88 17.60
C GLU A 71 2.25 12.30 17.03
N GLN A 72 1.63 13.31 17.64
CA GLN A 72 1.86 14.71 17.23
C GLN A 72 3.29 15.14 17.49
N ASN A 73 3.84 14.78 18.67
CA ASN A 73 5.24 15.02 19.00
C ASN A 73 6.16 14.21 18.08
N LEU A 74 5.81 12.95 17.73
CA LEU A 74 6.54 12.11 16.78
C LEU A 74 6.77 12.84 15.45
N ALA A 75 5.73 13.42 14.87
CA ALA A 75 5.81 14.15 13.61
C ALA A 75 6.65 15.44 13.73
N SER A 76 6.47 16.19 14.83
CA SER A 76 7.18 17.46 15.04
C SER A 76 8.68 17.25 15.29
N VAL A 77 9.05 16.27 16.11
CA VAL A 77 10.46 15.91 16.36
C VAL A 77 11.13 15.42 15.07
N ALA A 78 10.43 14.57 14.30
CA ALA A 78 10.94 14.10 13.01
C ALA A 78 11.18 15.26 12.02
N SER A 79 10.26 16.22 11.95
CA SER A 79 10.44 17.41 11.13
C SER A 79 11.68 18.23 11.54
N GLY A 80 11.91 18.40 12.85
CA GLY A 80 13.12 19.06 13.37
C GLY A 80 14.41 18.33 13.00
N LEU A 81 14.43 17.00 13.15
CA LEU A 81 15.57 16.16 12.73
C LEU A 81 15.83 16.25 11.23
N ALA A 82 14.78 16.27 10.42
CA ALA A 82 14.93 16.45 8.98
C ALA A 82 15.48 17.83 8.62
N ALA A 83 15.11 18.89 9.36
CA ALA A 83 15.69 20.23 9.21
C ALA A 83 17.21 20.25 9.52
N MET A 84 17.67 19.33 10.37
CA MET A 84 19.08 19.14 10.71
C MET A 84 19.81 18.17 9.78
N GLY A 85 19.24 17.84 8.62
CA GLY A 85 19.84 17.00 7.59
C GLY A 85 19.72 15.49 7.84
N LYS A 86 18.87 15.05 8.78
CA LYS A 86 18.56 13.64 8.96
C LYS A 86 17.45 13.17 8.00
N ILE A 87 17.31 11.86 7.85
CA ILE A 87 16.24 11.20 7.11
C ILE A 87 15.42 10.39 8.12
N PRO A 88 14.43 11.01 8.77
CA PRO A 88 13.66 10.34 9.81
C PRO A 88 12.63 9.37 9.22
N PHE A 89 12.59 8.16 9.76
CA PHE A 89 11.51 7.20 9.60
C PHE A 89 10.69 7.18 10.88
N ILE A 90 9.40 7.52 10.78
CA ILE A 90 8.47 7.47 11.91
C ILE A 90 7.45 6.36 11.69
N SER A 91 7.05 5.68 12.76
CA SER A 91 6.02 4.64 12.68
C SER A 91 5.12 4.63 13.91
N SER A 92 3.84 4.41 13.62
CA SER A 92 2.77 4.04 14.55
C SER A 92 1.72 3.26 13.75
N TYR A 93 0.58 2.91 14.36
CA TYR A 93 -0.55 2.40 13.59
C TYR A 93 -1.12 3.50 12.70
N ALA A 94 -1.60 3.14 11.51
CA ALA A 94 -2.11 4.08 10.53
C ALA A 94 -3.26 4.95 11.07
N MET A 95 -4.07 4.40 11.96
CA MET A 95 -5.13 5.12 12.67
C MET A 95 -4.59 6.28 13.51
N PHE A 96 -3.35 6.18 14.01
CA PHE A 96 -2.72 7.20 14.88
C PHE A 96 -1.67 8.04 14.12
N SER A 97 -0.98 7.46 13.15
CA SER A 97 -0.08 8.17 12.23
C SER A 97 -0.30 7.63 10.82
N PRO A 98 -1.05 8.31 9.95
CA PRO A 98 -1.31 9.76 9.92
C PRO A 98 -2.59 10.25 10.64
N GLY A 99 -3.42 9.38 11.25
CA GLY A 99 -4.73 9.81 11.71
C GLY A 99 -4.69 10.93 12.77
N ARG A 100 -4.02 10.71 13.91
CA ARG A 100 -3.98 11.69 15.03
C ARG A 100 -3.07 12.87 14.74
N ASN A 101 -1.98 12.69 14.00
CA ASN A 101 -0.97 13.71 13.74
C ASN A 101 -1.05 14.32 12.33
N TRP A 102 -2.20 14.22 11.67
CA TRP A 102 -2.37 14.68 10.28
C TRP A 102 -2.02 16.15 10.10
N GLU A 103 -2.41 17.02 11.04
CA GLU A 103 -2.10 18.45 10.99
C GLU A 103 -0.58 18.67 11.03
N GLN A 104 0.15 18.02 11.96
CA GLN A 104 1.60 18.15 12.07
C GLN A 104 2.30 17.61 10.81
N ILE A 105 1.81 16.51 10.24
CA ILE A 105 2.33 16.00 8.96
C ILE A 105 2.13 17.06 7.87
N ARG A 106 0.93 17.65 7.78
CA ARG A 106 0.62 18.67 6.79
C ARG A 106 1.51 19.91 6.94
N THR A 107 1.60 20.47 8.13
CA THR A 107 2.22 21.78 8.37
C THR A 107 3.72 21.67 8.62
N THR A 108 4.16 20.79 9.51
CA THR A 108 5.58 20.74 9.87
C THR A 108 6.42 19.92 8.89
N ILE A 109 5.85 18.89 8.27
CA ILE A 109 6.56 18.00 7.34
C ILE A 109 6.35 18.46 5.88
N CYS A 110 5.13 18.37 5.36
CA CYS A 110 4.87 18.59 3.93
C CYS A 110 5.00 20.06 3.51
N TYR A 111 4.43 20.99 4.29
CA TYR A 111 4.50 22.41 3.97
C TYR A 111 5.95 22.93 4.02
N ASN A 112 6.74 22.41 4.96
CA ASN A 112 8.16 22.73 5.12
C ASN A 112 9.08 21.86 4.24
N ASP A 113 8.54 20.98 3.40
CA ASP A 113 9.28 20.10 2.49
C ASP A 113 10.36 19.27 3.20
N ARG A 114 9.99 18.61 4.29
CA ARG A 114 10.91 17.78 5.10
C ARG A 114 10.83 16.31 4.66
N PRO A 115 11.97 15.65 4.35
CA PRO A 115 11.98 14.29 3.80
C PRO A 115 11.72 13.20 4.86
N VAL A 116 10.67 13.37 5.65
CA VAL A 116 10.24 12.39 6.66
C VAL A 116 9.51 11.23 5.99
N LYS A 117 9.83 9.99 6.38
CA LYS A 117 9.20 8.77 5.92
C LYS A 117 8.24 8.28 7.00
N ILE A 118 6.97 8.20 6.68
CA ILE A 118 5.87 7.90 7.60
C ILE A 118 5.37 6.50 7.29
N ALA A 119 5.65 5.53 8.15
CA ALA A 119 5.15 4.17 8.02
C ALA A 119 3.87 4.01 8.83
N GLY A 120 2.73 4.02 8.16
CA GLY A 120 1.42 3.72 8.73
C GLY A 120 1.22 2.20 8.78
N SER A 121 1.53 1.59 9.91
CA SER A 121 1.37 0.16 10.14
C SER A 121 -0.07 -0.18 10.54
N HIS A 122 -0.47 -1.44 10.41
CA HIS A 122 -1.80 -1.89 10.78
C HIS A 122 -2.92 -1.12 10.05
N ALA A 123 -2.74 -0.87 8.75
CA ALA A 123 -3.75 -0.22 7.92
C ALA A 123 -4.79 -1.23 7.40
N GLY A 124 -6.03 -0.79 7.25
CA GLY A 124 -7.10 -1.56 6.65
C GLY A 124 -7.95 -2.39 7.63
N ILE A 125 -8.91 -3.10 7.10
CA ILE A 125 -9.86 -3.97 7.83
C ILE A 125 -9.16 -5.21 8.39
N SER A 126 -8.11 -5.71 7.72
CA SER A 126 -7.37 -6.91 8.12
C SER A 126 -6.53 -6.75 9.39
N VAL A 127 -6.56 -5.59 10.04
CA VAL A 127 -6.13 -5.46 11.45
C VAL A 127 -6.85 -6.47 12.34
N GLY A 128 -8.09 -6.76 12.03
CA GLY A 128 -8.81 -7.90 12.57
C GLY A 128 -9.41 -7.66 13.96
N PRO A 129 -8.96 -8.41 15.00
CA PRO A 129 -9.60 -8.40 16.32
C PRO A 129 -9.65 -7.03 17.03
N ASP A 130 -8.71 -6.14 16.73
CA ASP A 130 -8.62 -4.81 17.33
C ASP A 130 -9.85 -3.95 17.00
N GLY A 131 -10.57 -4.26 15.89
CA GLY A 131 -11.83 -3.64 15.52
C GLY A 131 -11.71 -2.23 14.93
N GLY A 132 -12.87 -1.60 14.69
CA GLY A 132 -12.98 -0.34 13.93
C GLY A 132 -12.18 0.84 14.46
N THR A 133 -11.85 0.86 15.76
CA THR A 133 -11.01 1.92 16.34
C THR A 133 -9.55 1.88 15.92
N HIS A 134 -9.09 0.75 15.36
CA HIS A 134 -7.71 0.54 14.91
C HIS A 134 -7.60 0.29 13.40
N GLN A 135 -8.72 0.09 12.73
CA GLN A 135 -8.81 -0.21 11.31
C GLN A 135 -8.83 1.09 10.48
N ALA A 136 -7.65 1.61 10.13
CA ALA A 136 -7.53 2.80 9.27
C ALA A 136 -7.94 2.45 7.84
N VAL A 137 -9.07 2.98 7.38
CA VAL A 137 -9.59 2.82 6.02
C VAL A 137 -9.74 4.15 5.27
N GLU A 138 -9.15 5.22 5.80
CA GLU A 138 -9.12 6.59 5.26
C GLU A 138 -7.70 7.12 5.04
N ASP A 139 -6.69 6.37 5.43
CA ASP A 139 -5.30 6.79 5.51
C ASP A 139 -4.70 7.22 4.16
N MET A 140 -5.02 6.49 3.07
CA MET A 140 -4.60 6.92 1.73
C MET A 140 -5.31 8.19 1.29
N ALA A 141 -6.59 8.36 1.58
CA ALA A 141 -7.35 9.56 1.22
C ALA A 141 -6.77 10.82 1.85
N ILE A 142 -6.53 10.79 3.17
CA ILE A 142 -6.02 11.96 3.92
C ILE A 142 -4.55 12.26 3.64
N THR A 143 -3.76 11.30 3.16
CA THR A 143 -2.35 11.52 2.82
C THR A 143 -2.14 11.92 1.36
N ARG A 144 -2.87 11.29 0.40
CA ARG A 144 -2.69 11.63 -1.02
C ARG A 144 -3.12 13.06 -1.37
N VAL A 145 -4.04 13.65 -0.60
CA VAL A 145 -4.51 15.02 -0.81
C VAL A 145 -3.47 16.07 -0.40
N ILE A 146 -2.50 15.73 0.46
CA ILE A 146 -1.49 16.69 0.93
C ILE A 146 -0.47 16.96 -0.20
N PRO A 147 -0.21 18.24 -0.56
CA PRO A 147 0.84 18.57 -1.51
C PRO A 147 2.22 17.99 -1.09
N ARG A 148 3.05 17.59 -2.06
CA ARG A 148 4.40 17.02 -1.90
C ARG A 148 4.47 15.64 -1.23
N MET A 149 3.42 15.16 -0.57
CA MET A 149 3.38 13.82 0.00
C MET A 149 3.38 12.77 -1.11
N MET A 150 4.34 11.85 -1.09
CA MET A 150 4.25 10.59 -1.83
C MET A 150 3.47 9.56 -1.02
N VAL A 151 2.74 8.66 -1.69
CA VAL A 151 1.93 7.62 -1.03
C VAL A 151 2.20 6.29 -1.69
N LEU A 152 2.73 5.34 -0.92
CA LEU A 152 3.09 3.99 -1.36
C LEU A 152 2.27 2.95 -0.58
N SER A 153 1.75 1.95 -1.27
CA SER A 153 0.98 0.84 -0.71
C SER A 153 1.49 -0.49 -1.30
N PRO A 154 2.62 -1.02 -0.80
CA PRO A 154 3.23 -2.24 -1.32
C PRO A 154 2.35 -3.47 -1.12
N CYS A 155 2.44 -4.43 -2.04
CA CYS A 155 1.58 -5.59 -2.08
C CYS A 155 2.04 -6.75 -1.18
N ASP A 156 3.34 -6.84 -0.89
CA ASP A 156 3.93 -7.87 -0.02
C ASP A 156 5.17 -7.36 0.73
N SER A 157 5.80 -8.23 1.50
CA SER A 157 6.97 -7.88 2.33
C SER A 157 8.20 -7.50 1.50
N ILE A 158 8.44 -8.16 0.37
CA ILE A 158 9.60 -7.87 -0.48
C ILE A 158 9.42 -6.51 -1.17
N GLU A 159 8.23 -6.22 -1.69
CA GLU A 159 7.95 -4.91 -2.26
C GLU A 159 8.01 -3.80 -1.20
N ALA A 160 7.53 -4.07 0.04
CA ALA A 160 7.65 -3.12 1.16
C ALA A 160 9.10 -2.80 1.53
N LYS A 161 9.98 -3.82 1.54
CA LYS A 161 11.42 -3.63 1.73
C LYS A 161 12.02 -2.71 0.66
N LYS A 162 11.70 -2.97 -0.60
CA LYS A 162 12.16 -2.14 -1.74
C LYS A 162 11.62 -0.72 -1.67
N ALA A 163 10.32 -0.56 -1.40
CA ALA A 163 9.69 0.75 -1.25
C ALA A 163 10.32 1.57 -0.11
N THR A 164 10.62 0.92 1.02
CA THR A 164 11.29 1.55 2.16
C THR A 164 12.69 2.03 1.80
N ILE A 165 13.48 1.19 1.13
CA ILE A 165 14.83 1.56 0.68
C ILE A 165 14.77 2.69 -0.35
N ALA A 166 13.91 2.58 -1.36
CA ALA A 166 13.76 3.58 -2.41
C ALA A 166 13.29 4.94 -1.87
N SER A 167 12.51 4.94 -0.77
CA SER A 167 12.02 6.18 -0.16
C SER A 167 13.13 7.07 0.39
N VAL A 168 14.31 6.52 0.74
CA VAL A 168 15.45 7.28 1.29
C VAL A 168 15.85 8.41 0.36
N ASP A 169 15.95 8.13 -0.94
CA ASP A 169 16.52 9.02 -1.94
C ASP A 169 15.49 9.96 -2.59
N THR A 170 14.21 9.89 -2.19
CA THR A 170 13.17 10.71 -2.81
C THR A 170 13.27 12.21 -2.50
N GLY A 171 13.98 12.58 -1.44
CA GLY A 171 14.11 13.99 -1.00
C GLY A 171 12.82 14.66 -0.51
N THR A 172 11.69 13.95 -0.45
CA THR A 172 10.35 14.46 -0.14
C THR A 172 9.66 13.59 0.91
N PRO A 173 8.58 14.08 1.57
CA PRO A 173 7.77 13.27 2.47
C PRO A 173 7.18 12.03 1.78
N VAL A 174 7.22 10.89 2.45
CA VAL A 174 6.65 9.63 1.93
C VAL A 174 5.78 8.98 3.00
N TYR A 175 4.56 8.65 2.66
CA TYR A 175 3.70 7.75 3.44
C TYR A 175 3.79 6.34 2.87
N ILE A 176 4.11 5.35 3.70
CA ILE A 176 4.18 3.93 3.34
C ILE A 176 3.10 3.18 4.13
N ARG A 177 2.12 2.65 3.42
CA ARG A 177 0.99 1.91 3.99
C ARG A 177 1.34 0.45 4.18
N LEU A 178 1.16 -0.08 5.39
CA LEU A 178 1.58 -1.43 5.74
C LEU A 178 0.45 -2.22 6.41
N ALA A 179 0.11 -3.38 5.85
CA ALA A 179 -0.81 -4.31 6.49
C ALA A 179 -0.16 -5.04 7.68
N ARG A 180 -1.00 -5.44 8.64
CA ARG A 180 -0.60 -6.17 9.86
C ARG A 180 -0.34 -7.64 9.59
N GLU A 181 -1.31 -8.28 8.93
CA GLU A 181 -1.35 -9.73 8.82
C GLU A 181 -0.36 -10.29 7.81
N LYS A 182 -0.13 -11.58 7.92
CA LYS A 182 0.67 -12.31 6.94
C LYS A 182 0.03 -12.25 5.57
N THR A 183 0.80 -11.87 4.58
CA THR A 183 0.36 -11.73 3.19
C THR A 183 1.18 -12.70 2.33
N PRO A 184 0.57 -13.39 1.35
CA PRO A 184 1.32 -14.21 0.40
C PRO A 184 2.41 -13.41 -0.29
N VAL A 185 3.62 -13.97 -0.34
CA VAL A 185 4.76 -13.36 -1.02
C VAL A 185 4.61 -13.58 -2.52
N MET A 186 4.31 -12.51 -3.24
CA MET A 186 4.05 -12.49 -4.69
C MET A 186 5.25 -12.06 -5.50
N THR A 187 6.07 -11.18 -4.94
CA THR A 187 7.28 -10.66 -5.58
C THR A 187 8.53 -11.47 -5.18
N THR A 188 9.65 -11.20 -5.83
CA THR A 188 10.97 -11.75 -5.49
C THR A 188 12.00 -10.62 -5.37
N GLU A 189 13.19 -10.90 -4.88
CA GLU A 189 14.27 -9.89 -4.88
C GLU A 189 14.60 -9.40 -6.31
N ALA A 190 14.35 -10.22 -7.33
CA ALA A 190 14.57 -9.86 -8.73
C ALA A 190 13.41 -9.12 -9.38
N THR A 191 12.23 -9.06 -8.75
CA THR A 191 11.09 -8.28 -9.25
C THR A 191 11.46 -6.79 -9.20
N PRO A 192 11.36 -6.04 -10.29
CA PRO A 192 11.69 -4.61 -10.28
C PRO A 192 10.72 -3.83 -9.38
N PHE A 193 11.19 -2.71 -8.82
CA PHE A 193 10.38 -1.75 -8.10
C PHE A 193 10.92 -0.34 -8.39
N GLU A 194 10.02 0.55 -8.78
CA GLU A 194 10.31 1.96 -9.00
C GLU A 194 9.12 2.80 -8.52
N VAL A 195 9.40 3.86 -7.76
CA VAL A 195 8.37 4.80 -7.29
C VAL A 195 7.71 5.48 -8.49
N GLY A 196 6.38 5.50 -8.52
CA GLY A 196 5.62 6.08 -9.64
C GLY A 196 5.39 5.13 -10.82
N LYS A 197 5.80 3.86 -10.74
CA LYS A 197 5.55 2.85 -11.77
C LYS A 197 4.59 1.77 -11.30
N ALA A 198 3.60 1.50 -12.13
CA ALA A 198 2.69 0.37 -11.98
C ALA A 198 3.22 -0.85 -12.76
N GLN A 199 2.81 -2.04 -12.35
CA GLN A 199 3.28 -3.28 -12.95
C GLN A 199 2.11 -4.22 -13.27
N VAL A 200 2.06 -4.74 -14.49
CA VAL A 200 1.08 -5.75 -14.88
C VAL A 200 1.56 -7.13 -14.42
N PHE A 201 0.96 -7.67 -13.36
CA PHE A 201 1.31 -8.97 -12.79
C PHE A 201 0.67 -10.14 -13.53
N TRP A 202 -0.57 -9.97 -13.98
CA TRP A 202 -1.29 -10.95 -14.79
C TRP A 202 -1.64 -10.34 -16.12
N GLN A 203 -1.13 -10.91 -17.20
CA GLN A 203 -1.29 -10.36 -18.55
C GLN A 203 -2.08 -11.28 -19.45
N THR A 204 -2.76 -10.68 -20.43
CA THR A 204 -3.44 -11.36 -21.52
C THR A 204 -3.42 -10.50 -22.79
N MET A 205 -3.64 -11.11 -23.94
CA MET A 205 -3.62 -10.41 -25.22
C MET A 205 -4.84 -9.50 -25.43
N ARG A 206 -6.03 -9.95 -24.98
CA ARG A 206 -7.32 -9.29 -25.24
C ARG A 206 -8.19 -9.25 -23.97
N PRO A 207 -7.77 -8.49 -22.95
CA PRO A 207 -8.53 -8.41 -21.70
C PRO A 207 -9.94 -7.86 -21.94
N LYS A 208 -10.93 -8.49 -21.33
CA LYS A 208 -12.33 -8.03 -21.31
C LYS A 208 -12.54 -6.94 -20.25
N ALA A 209 -11.69 -6.92 -19.22
CA ALA A 209 -11.60 -5.88 -18.22
C ALA A 209 -10.19 -5.86 -17.61
N GLY A 210 -9.78 -4.72 -17.05
CA GLY A 210 -8.57 -4.55 -16.25
C GLY A 210 -8.92 -4.49 -14.76
N ILE A 211 -8.12 -5.14 -13.91
CA ILE A 211 -8.16 -4.98 -12.47
C ILE A 211 -6.93 -4.21 -12.04
N ILE A 212 -7.11 -3.11 -11.31
CA ILE A 212 -6.04 -2.34 -10.68
C ILE A 212 -6.17 -2.55 -9.19
N ALA A 213 -5.17 -3.19 -8.58
CA ALA A 213 -5.18 -3.54 -7.17
C ALA A 213 -3.96 -2.96 -6.45
N THR A 214 -4.10 -2.69 -5.15
CA THR A 214 -3.01 -2.20 -4.30
C THR A 214 -2.95 -2.96 -2.98
N GLY A 215 -1.77 -3.01 -2.37
CA GLY A 215 -1.56 -3.65 -1.09
C GLY A 215 -1.88 -5.15 -1.09
N ALA A 216 -2.21 -5.69 0.07
CA ALA A 216 -2.45 -7.13 0.28
C ALA A 216 -3.53 -7.73 -0.63
N LEU A 217 -4.51 -6.93 -1.06
CA LEU A 217 -5.62 -7.41 -1.89
C LEU A 217 -5.21 -7.74 -3.33
N LEU A 218 -4.00 -7.38 -3.77
CA LEU A 218 -3.48 -7.80 -5.07
C LEU A 218 -3.54 -9.33 -5.23
N HIS A 219 -3.23 -10.09 -4.18
CA HIS A 219 -3.31 -11.56 -4.25
C HIS A 219 -4.74 -12.04 -4.52
N ARG A 220 -5.76 -11.43 -3.90
CA ARG A 220 -7.17 -11.76 -4.15
C ARG A 220 -7.58 -11.44 -5.60
N ALA A 221 -7.06 -10.34 -6.15
CA ALA A 221 -7.26 -9.98 -7.56
C ALA A 221 -6.63 -10.99 -8.53
N LEU A 222 -5.42 -11.46 -8.24
CA LEU A 222 -4.72 -12.49 -9.02
C LEU A 222 -5.45 -13.84 -8.97
N LEU A 223 -5.96 -14.25 -7.80
CA LEU A 223 -6.80 -15.44 -7.66
C LEU A 223 -8.10 -15.33 -8.47
N ALA A 224 -8.73 -14.15 -8.48
CA ALA A 224 -9.92 -13.88 -9.27
C ALA A 224 -9.63 -13.98 -10.78
N ALA A 225 -8.54 -13.38 -11.25
CA ALA A 225 -8.13 -13.46 -12.65
C ALA A 225 -7.85 -14.91 -13.10
N LYS A 226 -7.14 -15.68 -12.28
CA LYS A 226 -6.87 -17.11 -12.54
C LYS A 226 -8.17 -17.95 -12.62
N GLU A 227 -9.15 -17.65 -11.78
CA GLU A 227 -10.45 -18.35 -11.80
C GLU A 227 -11.28 -17.95 -13.02
N LEU A 228 -11.30 -16.66 -13.38
CA LEU A 228 -11.98 -16.15 -14.57
C LEU A 228 -11.38 -16.70 -15.87
N GLU A 229 -10.06 -16.85 -15.94
CA GLU A 229 -9.38 -17.44 -17.10
C GLU A 229 -9.87 -18.88 -17.36
N LYS A 230 -10.11 -19.69 -16.30
CA LYS A 230 -10.69 -21.05 -16.44
C LYS A 230 -12.10 -21.02 -17.02
N LYS A 231 -12.82 -19.93 -16.84
CA LYS A 231 -14.17 -19.70 -17.40
C LYS A 231 -14.13 -19.04 -18.79
N GLY A 232 -12.94 -18.87 -19.39
CA GLY A 232 -12.77 -18.22 -20.67
C GLY A 232 -12.88 -16.69 -20.64
N VAL A 233 -12.82 -16.06 -19.47
CA VAL A 233 -12.86 -14.60 -19.29
C VAL A 233 -11.45 -14.09 -19.03
N GLU A 234 -10.89 -13.45 -20.03
CA GLU A 234 -9.54 -12.88 -19.98
C GLU A 234 -9.51 -11.54 -19.24
N ILE A 235 -8.71 -11.45 -18.18
CA ILE A 235 -8.55 -10.26 -17.34
C ILE A 235 -7.06 -9.93 -17.22
N GLU A 236 -6.72 -8.65 -17.26
CA GLU A 236 -5.37 -8.17 -16.93
C GLU A 236 -5.36 -7.59 -15.51
N VAL A 237 -4.33 -7.91 -14.70
CA VAL A 237 -4.21 -7.41 -13.32
C VAL A 237 -2.94 -6.59 -13.18
N MET A 238 -3.11 -5.35 -12.75
CA MET A 238 -2.05 -4.39 -12.48
C MET A 238 -1.87 -4.19 -10.97
N ASN A 239 -0.63 -4.29 -10.48
CA ASN A 239 -0.21 -3.81 -9.17
C ASN A 239 0.05 -2.31 -9.25
N LEU A 240 -0.67 -1.53 -8.45
CA LEU A 240 -0.49 -0.10 -8.30
C LEU A 240 0.00 0.20 -6.87
N SER A 241 1.28 -0.01 -6.62
CA SER A 241 1.89 0.24 -5.31
C SER A 241 2.22 1.72 -5.06
N SER A 242 2.35 2.52 -6.11
CA SER A 242 2.52 3.97 -6.02
C SER A 242 1.20 4.69 -6.29
N ILE A 243 0.57 5.20 -5.23
CA ILE A 243 -0.70 5.92 -5.31
C ILE A 243 -0.45 7.39 -5.66
N LYS A 244 0.70 7.92 -5.23
CA LYS A 244 1.19 9.25 -5.57
C LYS A 244 2.72 9.27 -5.47
N PRO A 245 3.44 9.55 -6.57
CA PRO A 245 2.91 9.85 -7.90
C PRO A 245 2.20 8.65 -8.53
N LEU A 246 1.20 8.93 -9.36
CA LEU A 246 0.40 7.93 -10.06
C LEU A 246 1.01 7.64 -11.44
N ASP A 247 1.07 6.37 -11.84
CA ASP A 247 1.45 5.99 -13.21
C ASP A 247 0.24 6.14 -14.16
N GLU A 248 -0.07 7.39 -14.50
CA GLU A 248 -1.20 7.71 -15.38
C GLU A 248 -1.06 7.03 -16.75
N ILE A 249 0.18 6.90 -17.25
CA ILE A 249 0.46 6.28 -18.57
C ILE A 249 0.04 4.81 -18.57
N ALA A 250 0.46 4.04 -17.55
CA ALA A 250 0.12 2.63 -17.44
C ALA A 250 -1.39 2.41 -17.21
N ILE A 251 -2.02 3.24 -16.40
CA ILE A 251 -3.46 3.18 -16.12
C ILE A 251 -4.27 3.43 -17.39
N VAL A 252 -3.92 4.48 -18.15
CA VAL A 252 -4.59 4.82 -19.41
C VAL A 252 -4.35 3.72 -20.47
N ALA A 253 -3.15 3.16 -20.54
CA ALA A 253 -2.84 2.06 -21.45
C ALA A 253 -3.70 0.82 -21.15
N LEU A 254 -3.83 0.45 -19.88
CA LEU A 254 -4.71 -0.65 -19.46
C LEU A 254 -6.17 -0.35 -19.80
N ALA A 255 -6.65 0.86 -19.52
CA ALA A 255 -8.03 1.26 -19.82
C ALA A 255 -8.33 1.21 -21.32
N LYS A 256 -7.42 1.67 -22.18
CA LYS A 256 -7.55 1.57 -23.64
C LYS A 256 -7.59 0.12 -24.13
N LYS A 257 -6.77 -0.75 -23.53
CA LYS A 257 -6.68 -2.17 -23.89
C LYS A 257 -7.92 -2.97 -23.45
N ALA A 258 -8.42 -2.69 -22.25
CA ALA A 258 -9.48 -3.48 -21.60
C ALA A 258 -10.90 -2.89 -21.74
N GLY A 259 -11.02 -1.59 -21.97
CA GLY A 259 -12.29 -0.88 -22.08
C GLY A 259 -13.12 -0.76 -20.80
N ARG A 260 -12.72 -1.40 -19.71
CA ARG A 260 -13.40 -1.43 -18.41
C ARG A 260 -12.38 -1.63 -17.29
N ILE A 261 -12.56 -0.98 -16.15
CA ILE A 261 -11.62 -1.05 -15.03
C ILE A 261 -12.36 -1.41 -13.73
N ILE A 262 -11.76 -2.31 -12.95
CA ILE A 262 -12.14 -2.61 -11.57
C ILE A 262 -10.98 -2.18 -10.68
N THR A 263 -11.25 -1.41 -9.63
CA THR A 263 -10.24 -1.08 -8.61
C THR A 263 -10.45 -1.91 -7.37
N VAL A 264 -9.35 -2.35 -6.73
CA VAL A 264 -9.38 -3.22 -5.54
C VAL A 264 -8.42 -2.67 -4.50
N GLU A 265 -8.97 -2.23 -3.38
CA GLU A 265 -8.21 -1.65 -2.27
C GLU A 265 -8.83 -1.98 -0.92
N GLU A 266 -8.02 -2.18 0.10
CA GLU A 266 -8.45 -2.37 1.48
C GLU A 266 -8.56 -1.01 2.19
N HIS A 267 -9.49 -0.19 1.70
CA HIS A 267 -9.68 1.21 2.08
C HIS A 267 -11.12 1.60 1.73
N GLN A 268 -11.59 2.75 2.19
CA GLN A 268 -12.85 3.32 1.66
C GLN A 268 -12.74 3.47 0.14
N ILE A 269 -13.79 3.09 -0.59
CA ILE A 269 -13.85 3.29 -2.05
C ILE A 269 -13.80 4.77 -2.45
N ARG A 270 -14.09 5.66 -1.51
CA ARG A 270 -14.03 7.11 -1.68
C ARG A 270 -12.70 7.68 -1.21
N GLY A 271 -12.04 8.44 -2.06
CA GLY A 271 -10.80 9.16 -1.73
C GLY A 271 -9.50 8.33 -1.83
N GLY A 272 -9.57 6.99 -1.89
CA GLY A 272 -8.41 6.11 -1.96
C GLY A 272 -7.78 5.96 -3.35
N MET A 273 -7.21 4.79 -3.61
CA MET A 273 -6.57 4.44 -4.89
C MET A 273 -7.58 4.43 -6.04
N GLY A 274 -8.76 3.83 -5.83
CA GLY A 274 -9.82 3.78 -6.83
C GLY A 274 -10.26 5.17 -7.28
N SER A 275 -10.37 6.12 -6.35
CA SER A 275 -10.67 7.52 -6.68
C SER A 275 -9.54 8.16 -7.50
N ALA A 276 -8.26 7.91 -7.17
CA ALA A 276 -7.13 8.42 -7.95
C ALA A 276 -7.14 7.89 -9.39
N VAL A 277 -7.45 6.61 -9.57
CA VAL A 277 -7.62 5.99 -10.90
C VAL A 277 -8.80 6.62 -11.65
N ALA A 278 -9.93 6.83 -10.97
CA ALA A 278 -11.11 7.46 -11.58
C ALA A 278 -10.82 8.92 -12.02
N GLU A 279 -10.14 9.71 -11.20
CA GLU A 279 -9.69 11.06 -11.53
C GLU A 279 -8.77 11.07 -12.75
N CYS A 280 -7.82 10.14 -12.82
CA CYS A 280 -6.92 9.97 -13.97
C CYS A 280 -7.71 9.62 -15.24
N LEU A 281 -8.60 8.62 -15.17
CA LEU A 281 -9.36 8.17 -16.33
C LEU A 281 -10.41 9.19 -16.79
N ALA A 282 -11.05 9.90 -15.88
CA ALA A 282 -11.99 10.98 -16.23
C ALA A 282 -11.33 12.08 -17.07
N LYS A 283 -10.06 12.37 -16.82
CA LYS A 283 -9.27 13.37 -17.56
C LYS A 283 -8.77 12.87 -18.90
N ASN A 284 -8.33 11.60 -18.96
CA ASN A 284 -7.51 11.12 -20.07
C ASN A 284 -8.23 10.12 -20.99
N PHE A 285 -8.99 9.19 -20.44
CA PHE A 285 -9.69 8.14 -21.18
C PHE A 285 -10.82 7.53 -20.36
N PRO A 286 -12.01 8.13 -20.32
CA PRO A 286 -13.14 7.64 -19.52
C PRO A 286 -13.60 6.25 -19.95
N VAL A 287 -13.75 5.33 -19.00
CA VAL A 287 -14.29 3.98 -19.18
C VAL A 287 -15.23 3.63 -18.02
N PRO A 288 -16.13 2.66 -18.18
CA PRO A 288 -16.89 2.10 -17.06
C PRO A 288 -15.97 1.58 -15.95
N MET A 289 -16.30 1.90 -14.70
CA MET A 289 -15.54 1.47 -13.53
C MET A 289 -16.44 0.80 -12.49
N GLU A 290 -15.86 -0.18 -11.77
CA GLU A 290 -16.38 -0.76 -10.52
C GLU A 290 -15.30 -0.63 -9.44
N PHE A 291 -15.75 -0.46 -8.20
CA PHE A 291 -14.88 -0.25 -7.06
C PHE A 291 -15.07 -1.36 -6.02
N ILE A 292 -13.99 -2.00 -5.61
CA ILE A 292 -13.94 -2.96 -4.52
C ILE A 292 -13.14 -2.35 -3.37
N GLY A 293 -13.79 -2.22 -2.23
CA GLY A 293 -13.25 -1.63 -1.00
C GLY A 293 -14.37 -1.52 0.04
N VAL A 294 -14.12 -0.81 1.11
CA VAL A 294 -15.12 -0.51 2.15
C VAL A 294 -16.06 0.59 1.63
N ASP A 295 -17.37 0.35 1.69
CA ASP A 295 -18.38 1.29 1.18
C ASP A 295 -19.12 1.98 2.33
N ASP A 296 -18.60 3.13 2.73
CA ASP A 296 -19.20 4.05 3.71
C ASP A 296 -19.58 3.39 5.05
N GLN A 297 -18.68 2.55 5.56
CA GLN A 297 -18.86 1.81 6.80
C GLN A 297 -17.59 1.88 7.65
N PHE A 298 -17.76 1.84 8.97
CA PHE A 298 -16.65 1.55 9.88
C PHE A 298 -16.37 0.06 9.92
N GLY A 299 -15.15 -0.30 10.37
CA GLY A 299 -14.80 -1.68 10.60
C GLY A 299 -15.42 -2.26 11.87
N GLN A 300 -15.19 -3.55 12.09
CA GLN A 300 -15.60 -4.29 13.27
C GLN A 300 -14.57 -5.35 13.62
N SER A 301 -14.67 -5.95 14.81
CA SER A 301 -13.81 -7.06 15.22
C SER A 301 -14.18 -8.35 14.48
N GLY A 302 -13.17 -9.12 14.11
CA GLY A 302 -13.31 -10.41 13.44
C GLY A 302 -11.95 -10.94 13.04
N THR A 303 -11.89 -12.13 12.42
CA THR A 303 -10.65 -12.58 11.80
C THR A 303 -10.41 -11.83 10.48
N PRO A 304 -9.16 -11.61 10.08
CA PRO A 304 -8.85 -10.85 8.86
C PRO A 304 -9.57 -11.36 7.61
N ASP A 305 -9.56 -12.67 7.38
CA ASP A 305 -10.20 -13.26 6.20
C ASP A 305 -11.74 -13.12 6.23
N GLU A 306 -12.37 -13.32 7.38
CA GLU A 306 -13.81 -13.10 7.55
C GLU A 306 -14.20 -11.65 7.27
N LEU A 307 -13.40 -10.70 7.75
CA LEU A 307 -13.67 -9.29 7.52
C LEU A 307 -13.48 -8.91 6.04
N ILE A 308 -12.46 -9.40 5.36
CA ILE A 308 -12.28 -9.18 3.92
C ILE A 308 -13.47 -9.71 3.12
N GLU A 309 -13.99 -10.90 3.46
CA GLU A 309 -15.18 -11.44 2.80
C GLU A 309 -16.45 -10.67 3.18
N HIS A 310 -16.63 -10.30 4.46
CA HIS A 310 -17.79 -9.55 4.95
C HIS A 310 -17.93 -8.18 4.26
N TYR A 311 -16.82 -7.45 4.10
CA TYR A 311 -16.81 -6.15 3.42
C TYR A 311 -16.73 -6.27 1.89
N GLY A 312 -16.90 -7.46 1.33
CA GLY A 312 -17.01 -7.63 -0.13
C GLY A 312 -15.69 -7.43 -0.88
N MET A 313 -14.54 -7.67 -0.24
CA MET A 313 -13.22 -7.52 -0.84
C MET A 313 -12.54 -8.85 -1.19
N GLY A 314 -13.22 -9.97 -0.96
CA GLY A 314 -12.71 -11.30 -1.28
C GLY A 314 -12.73 -11.62 -2.77
N LYS A 315 -12.07 -12.73 -3.13
CA LYS A 315 -11.98 -13.21 -4.53
C LYS A 315 -13.34 -13.28 -5.25
N ASN A 316 -14.35 -13.80 -4.58
CA ASN A 316 -15.68 -13.98 -5.18
C ASN A 316 -16.38 -12.63 -5.45
N SER A 317 -16.19 -11.65 -4.61
CA SER A 317 -16.72 -10.29 -4.82
C SER A 317 -16.04 -9.61 -6.01
N ILE A 318 -14.73 -9.79 -6.19
CA ILE A 318 -14.01 -9.30 -7.36
C ILE A 318 -14.54 -9.96 -8.64
N ILE A 319 -14.75 -11.28 -8.63
CA ILE A 319 -15.35 -11.99 -9.78
C ILE A 319 -16.73 -11.42 -10.12
N LYS A 320 -17.59 -11.22 -9.12
CA LYS A 320 -18.92 -10.62 -9.34
C LYS A 320 -18.84 -9.20 -9.91
N ALA A 321 -17.87 -8.38 -9.47
CA ALA A 321 -17.67 -7.05 -10.02
C ALA A 321 -17.24 -7.11 -11.50
N VAL A 322 -16.37 -8.06 -11.87
CA VAL A 322 -16.03 -8.32 -13.28
C VAL A 322 -17.27 -8.74 -14.07
N GLU A 323 -18.04 -9.72 -13.59
CA GLU A 323 -19.26 -10.18 -14.26
C GLU A 323 -20.30 -9.06 -14.42
N LYS A 324 -20.40 -8.16 -13.43
CA LYS A 324 -21.28 -6.99 -13.46
C LYS A 324 -20.87 -5.97 -14.52
N ILE A 325 -19.57 -5.62 -14.55
CA ILE A 325 -19.08 -4.59 -15.48
C ILE A 325 -19.10 -5.06 -16.93
N LEU A 326 -18.97 -6.39 -17.17
CA LEU A 326 -19.07 -6.98 -18.52
C LEU A 326 -20.45 -6.89 -19.14
N LYS A 327 -21.49 -6.62 -18.34
CA LYS A 327 -22.88 -6.44 -18.81
C LYS A 327 -23.19 -4.99 -19.21
N ARG A 328 -22.27 -4.07 -18.94
CA ARG A 328 -22.34 -2.65 -19.33
C ARG A 328 -21.59 -2.43 -20.64
#